data_13b3290eb24def2fe3758ee6fd5f20ef
#
_entry.id   13b3290eb24def2fe3758ee6fd5f20ef
#
_cell.length_a   1.000
_cell.length_b   1.000
_cell.length_c   1.000
_cell.angle_alpha   90.00
_cell.angle_beta   90.00
_cell.angle_gamma   90.00
#
_symmetry.space_group_name_H-M   'P 1'
#
loop_
_entity.id
_entity.type
_entity.pdbx_description
1 polymer ?
#
loop_
_entity_poly.entity_id
_entity_poly.type
_entity_poly.pdbx_seq_one_letter_code
_entity_poly.pdbx_strand_id
1 'polypeptide(L)'
;MATAYIIKHRYDALRVILSGSKLITGIGEDAVVQSFASGRAAREHLDLVLSRRRREGYAIEERELEDADEEILAHADVQPDPLAGCASWDAEQRRLKITFKGQAVPAGRCEAVVERAVQQQPVSLQVLCDHASPGVALSAALARAPLTSVHHFIFDTFFQTVTRQRGNSPGDLGELFAALPNLERAFLTGALVLTPVTVPQLRELYLLGDPLSPATLAALGACQFPALETLGMTLCSDGGPAEEVEAARALRRMAAPNLRSIDIHGVTDLLGFLDALTQSPLPPTWSSLRMDGRVDDEAALLALLGERARAMASLSHLGLPLGDELSLDGEARAKECLDVLADREELRDLLTPGAYDTW
;
A
#
# COMPACT_ATOMS: atom_id res chain seq x y z
N MET A 1 -21.96 -30.66 -23.30
CA MET A 1 -23.03 -30.67 -22.26
C MET A 1 -22.55 -29.90 -21.06
N ALA A 2 -23.40 -29.07 -20.51
CA ALA A 2 -23.15 -28.39 -19.25
C ALA A 2 -23.70 -29.24 -18.10
N THR A 3 -23.09 -29.16 -16.92
CA THR A 3 -23.51 -29.91 -15.72
C THR A 3 -23.48 -28.95 -14.52
N ALA A 4 -24.53 -28.95 -13.73
CA ALA A 4 -24.65 -28.15 -12.53
C ALA A 4 -24.35 -28.94 -11.26
N TYR A 5 -23.69 -28.31 -10.32
CA TYR A 5 -23.40 -28.86 -8.99
C TYR A 5 -23.89 -27.87 -7.93
N ILE A 6 -24.54 -28.37 -6.89
CA ILE A 6 -24.88 -27.59 -5.72
C ILE A 6 -24.03 -28.10 -4.56
N ILE A 7 -23.23 -27.20 -3.99
CA ILE A 7 -22.36 -27.46 -2.84
C ILE A 7 -23.05 -26.85 -1.61
N LYS A 8 -23.55 -27.69 -0.69
CA LYS A 8 -24.33 -27.26 0.46
C LYS A 8 -23.57 -27.49 1.77
N HIS A 9 -23.57 -26.50 2.65
CA HIS A 9 -23.08 -26.62 4.02
C HIS A 9 -23.94 -25.79 4.95
N ARG A 10 -24.66 -26.46 5.87
CA ARG A 10 -25.52 -25.88 6.91
C ARG A 10 -26.48 -24.78 6.45
N TYR A 11 -25.95 -23.58 6.17
CA TYR A 11 -26.73 -22.37 5.81
C TYR A 11 -26.33 -21.80 4.45
N ASP A 12 -25.26 -22.30 3.83
CA ASP A 12 -24.74 -21.80 2.55
C ASP A 12 -24.92 -22.83 1.45
N ALA A 13 -25.34 -22.37 0.29
CA ALA A 13 -25.36 -23.16 -0.93
C ALA A 13 -24.60 -22.42 -2.04
N LEU A 14 -23.56 -23.05 -2.57
CA LEU A 14 -22.81 -22.55 -3.71
C LEU A 14 -23.23 -23.33 -4.96
N ARG A 15 -23.64 -22.61 -6.00
CA ARG A 15 -23.93 -23.20 -7.32
C ARG A 15 -22.67 -23.17 -8.16
N VAL A 16 -22.37 -24.28 -8.83
CA VAL A 16 -21.22 -24.42 -9.73
C VAL A 16 -21.69 -25.07 -11.02
N ILE A 17 -21.47 -24.44 -12.18
CA ILE A 17 -21.84 -24.96 -13.47
C ILE A 17 -20.57 -25.16 -14.30
N LEU A 18 -20.38 -26.37 -14.84
CA LEU A 18 -19.34 -26.67 -15.80
C LEU A 18 -19.94 -26.67 -17.21
N SER A 19 -19.49 -25.77 -18.07
CA SER A 19 -19.91 -25.69 -19.47
C SER A 19 -18.69 -25.61 -20.39
N GLY A 20 -18.40 -26.68 -21.13
CA GLY A 20 -17.22 -26.74 -21.99
C GLY A 20 -15.93 -26.49 -21.22
N SER A 21 -15.23 -25.41 -21.55
CA SER A 21 -13.99 -24.98 -20.88
C SER A 21 -14.22 -23.90 -19.80
N LYS A 22 -15.47 -23.66 -19.41
CA LYS A 22 -15.85 -22.62 -18.42
C LYS A 22 -16.38 -23.27 -17.16
N LEU A 23 -15.99 -22.73 -16.01
CA LEU A 23 -16.54 -23.01 -14.70
C LEU A 23 -17.22 -21.73 -14.19
N ILE A 24 -18.51 -21.82 -13.87
CA ILE A 24 -19.33 -20.69 -13.42
C ILE A 24 -19.70 -20.96 -11.97
N THR A 25 -19.37 -20.00 -11.07
CA THR A 25 -19.67 -20.13 -9.64
C THR A 25 -20.46 -18.93 -9.19
N GLY A 26 -21.53 -19.14 -8.44
CA GLY A 26 -22.37 -18.06 -7.91
C GLY A 26 -23.84 -18.19 -8.27
N ILE A 27 -24.62 -17.14 -8.01
CA ILE A 27 -26.05 -17.07 -8.29
C ILE A 27 -26.37 -15.73 -8.95
N GLY A 28 -27.13 -15.77 -10.07
CA GLY A 28 -27.59 -14.56 -10.76
C GLY A 28 -26.46 -13.67 -11.30
N GLU A 29 -26.61 -12.34 -11.13
CA GLU A 29 -25.65 -11.33 -11.62
C GLU A 29 -24.28 -11.41 -10.91
N ASP A 30 -24.18 -12.07 -9.76
CA ASP A 30 -22.94 -12.27 -9.02
C ASP A 30 -22.15 -13.51 -9.46
N ALA A 31 -22.54 -14.16 -10.55
CA ALA A 31 -21.88 -15.36 -11.03
C ALA A 31 -20.48 -15.05 -11.58
N VAL A 32 -19.47 -15.76 -11.07
CA VAL A 32 -18.08 -15.66 -11.50
C VAL A 32 -17.79 -16.73 -12.56
N VAL A 33 -17.32 -16.33 -13.73
CA VAL A 33 -16.96 -17.22 -14.84
C VAL A 33 -15.44 -17.37 -14.88
N GLN A 34 -14.97 -18.61 -14.74
CA GLN A 34 -13.57 -18.95 -14.91
C GLN A 34 -13.38 -19.76 -16.21
N SER A 35 -12.56 -19.27 -17.12
CA SER A 35 -12.25 -19.95 -18.38
C SER A 35 -10.93 -20.74 -18.28
N PHE A 36 -10.88 -21.90 -18.91
CA PHE A 36 -9.73 -22.79 -18.94
C PHE A 36 -9.29 -23.03 -20.39
N ALA A 37 -8.05 -23.45 -20.57
CA ALA A 37 -7.49 -23.76 -21.89
C ALA A 37 -8.24 -24.90 -22.62
N SER A 38 -8.93 -25.78 -21.88
CA SER A 38 -9.74 -26.86 -22.43
C SER A 38 -10.83 -27.29 -21.44
N GLY A 39 -11.86 -27.98 -21.94
CA GLY A 39 -12.89 -28.59 -21.08
C GLY A 39 -12.32 -29.65 -20.13
N ARG A 40 -11.24 -30.32 -20.51
CA ARG A 40 -10.50 -31.25 -19.63
C ARG A 40 -9.88 -30.51 -18.44
N ALA A 41 -9.20 -29.39 -18.68
CA ALA A 41 -8.59 -28.59 -17.62
C ALA A 41 -9.66 -28.02 -16.67
N ALA A 42 -10.82 -27.59 -17.19
CA ALA A 42 -11.93 -27.15 -16.39
C ALA A 42 -12.48 -28.28 -15.50
N ARG A 43 -12.61 -29.48 -16.04
CA ARG A 43 -13.07 -30.68 -15.30
C ARG A 43 -12.08 -31.05 -14.19
N GLU A 44 -10.80 -31.13 -14.49
CA GLU A 44 -9.76 -31.44 -13.50
C GLU A 44 -9.75 -30.43 -12.35
N HIS A 45 -9.93 -29.14 -12.65
CA HIS A 45 -10.05 -28.10 -11.62
C HIS A 45 -11.33 -28.27 -10.77
N LEU A 46 -12.46 -28.51 -11.42
CA LEU A 46 -13.72 -28.78 -10.72
C LEU A 46 -13.60 -29.98 -9.76
N ASP A 47 -13.02 -31.09 -10.22
CA ASP A 47 -12.83 -32.30 -9.41
C ASP A 47 -11.97 -32.02 -8.18
N LEU A 48 -10.96 -31.17 -8.30
CA LEU A 48 -10.14 -30.69 -7.20
C LEU A 48 -10.98 -29.87 -6.18
N VAL A 49 -11.79 -28.94 -6.65
CA VAL A 49 -12.67 -28.11 -5.82
C VAL A 49 -13.70 -28.99 -5.08
N LEU A 50 -14.38 -29.87 -5.80
CA LEU A 50 -15.38 -30.78 -5.22
C LEU A 50 -14.75 -31.72 -4.19
N SER A 51 -13.56 -32.27 -4.48
CA SER A 51 -12.84 -33.16 -3.55
C SER A 51 -12.42 -32.42 -2.28
N ARG A 52 -12.00 -31.17 -2.40
CA ARG A 52 -11.67 -30.32 -1.25
C ARG A 52 -12.92 -30.06 -0.40
N ARG A 53 -14.03 -29.64 -1.02
CA ARG A 53 -15.29 -29.33 -0.33
C ARG A 53 -15.87 -30.55 0.36
N ARG A 54 -15.80 -31.75 -0.24
CA ARG A 54 -16.21 -33.00 0.42
C ARG A 54 -15.41 -33.27 1.70
N ARG A 55 -14.08 -33.05 1.67
CA ARG A 55 -13.23 -33.19 2.87
C ARG A 55 -13.56 -32.15 3.96
N GLU A 56 -14.04 -30.98 3.58
CA GLU A 56 -14.49 -29.93 4.49
C GLU A 56 -15.92 -30.17 5.01
N GLY A 57 -16.56 -31.30 4.65
CA GLY A 57 -17.89 -31.70 5.14
C GLY A 57 -19.07 -31.13 4.35
N TYR A 58 -18.82 -30.60 3.15
CA TYR A 58 -19.90 -30.14 2.28
C TYR A 58 -20.59 -31.31 1.56
N ALA A 59 -21.93 -31.28 1.50
CA ALA A 59 -22.70 -32.13 0.63
C ALA A 59 -22.67 -31.58 -0.79
N ILE A 60 -22.42 -32.47 -1.77
CA ILE A 60 -22.35 -32.09 -3.18
C ILE A 60 -23.38 -32.88 -3.94
N GLU A 61 -24.26 -32.17 -4.61
CA GLU A 61 -25.33 -32.71 -5.43
C GLU A 61 -25.06 -32.35 -6.92
N GLU A 62 -24.95 -33.33 -7.76
CA GLU A 62 -24.90 -33.15 -9.22
C GLU A 62 -26.34 -33.23 -9.74
N ARG A 63 -26.71 -32.28 -10.61
CA ARG A 63 -28.05 -32.20 -11.16
C ARG A 63 -28.08 -31.76 -12.62
N GLU A 64 -29.19 -31.98 -13.27
CA GLU A 64 -29.48 -31.38 -14.56
C GLU A 64 -29.63 -29.86 -14.45
N LEU A 65 -29.39 -29.17 -15.55
CA LEU A 65 -29.58 -27.72 -15.62
C LEU A 65 -31.07 -27.38 -15.47
N GLU A 66 -31.33 -26.36 -14.69
CA GLU A 66 -32.66 -25.74 -14.58
C GLU A 66 -32.68 -24.45 -15.43
N ASP A 67 -33.88 -23.89 -15.68
CA ASP A 67 -34.06 -22.66 -16.45
C ASP A 67 -33.17 -21.50 -15.95
N ALA A 68 -33.00 -21.38 -14.64
CA ALA A 68 -32.11 -20.41 -14.02
C ALA A 68 -30.60 -20.66 -14.32
N ASP A 69 -30.20 -21.90 -14.58
CA ASP A 69 -28.84 -22.24 -14.99
C ASP A 69 -28.60 -21.91 -16.47
N GLU A 70 -29.65 -22.07 -17.31
CA GLU A 70 -29.62 -21.72 -18.71
C GLU A 70 -29.52 -20.20 -18.89
N GLU A 71 -30.21 -19.42 -18.05
CA GLU A 71 -30.10 -17.97 -18.01
C GLU A 71 -28.67 -17.52 -17.62
N ILE A 72 -28.07 -18.16 -16.59
CA ILE A 72 -26.66 -17.91 -16.21
C ILE A 72 -25.71 -18.27 -17.35
N LEU A 73 -25.95 -19.36 -18.05
CA LEU A 73 -25.14 -19.78 -19.22
C LEU A 73 -25.25 -18.80 -20.40
N ALA A 74 -26.44 -18.30 -20.67
CA ALA A 74 -26.68 -17.30 -21.73
C ALA A 74 -25.92 -16.00 -21.43
N HIS A 75 -25.86 -15.59 -20.16
CA HIS A 75 -25.07 -14.42 -19.74
C HIS A 75 -23.57 -14.69 -19.72
N ALA A 76 -23.14 -15.96 -19.52
CA ALA A 76 -21.73 -16.35 -19.51
C ALA A 76 -21.09 -16.36 -20.91
N ASP A 77 -21.86 -16.37 -21.98
CA ASP A 77 -21.37 -16.24 -23.36
C ASP A 77 -21.14 -14.79 -23.80
N VAL A 78 -21.76 -13.82 -23.14
CA VAL A 78 -21.28 -12.44 -23.13
C VAL A 78 -19.95 -12.49 -22.34
N GLN A 79 -18.82 -12.09 -22.94
CA GLN A 79 -17.54 -12.04 -22.21
C GLN A 79 -17.80 -11.24 -20.91
N PRO A 80 -17.79 -11.89 -19.73
CA PRO A 80 -18.10 -11.16 -18.53
C PRO A 80 -17.05 -10.09 -18.36
N ASP A 81 -17.46 -8.89 -18.00
CA ASP A 81 -16.54 -7.83 -17.61
C ASP A 81 -15.54 -8.41 -16.61
N PRO A 82 -14.23 -8.50 -16.94
CA PRO A 82 -13.23 -9.10 -16.06
C PRO A 82 -13.14 -8.40 -14.70
N LEU A 83 -13.73 -7.22 -14.57
CA LEU A 83 -13.82 -6.43 -13.34
C LEU A 83 -15.22 -6.46 -12.71
N ALA A 84 -16.15 -7.29 -13.20
CA ALA A 84 -17.47 -7.43 -12.59
C ALA A 84 -17.34 -7.75 -11.09
N GLY A 85 -18.06 -7.03 -10.23
CA GLY A 85 -18.01 -7.18 -8.78
C GLY A 85 -16.70 -6.72 -8.11
N CYS A 86 -15.68 -6.33 -8.89
CA CYS A 86 -14.39 -5.82 -8.36
C CYS A 86 -14.24 -4.31 -8.56
N ALA A 87 -14.90 -3.73 -9.56
CA ALA A 87 -14.76 -2.32 -9.91
C ALA A 87 -15.98 -1.52 -9.47
N SER A 88 -15.73 -0.33 -8.95
CA SER A 88 -16.74 0.70 -8.74
C SER A 88 -16.27 2.03 -9.34
N TRP A 89 -17.19 2.75 -9.95
CA TRP A 89 -16.97 4.07 -10.53
C TRP A 89 -17.82 5.13 -9.85
N ASP A 90 -17.16 6.14 -9.32
CA ASP A 90 -17.79 7.35 -8.81
C ASP A 90 -17.60 8.47 -9.83
N ALA A 91 -18.68 8.80 -10.54
CA ALA A 91 -18.63 9.76 -11.63
C ALA A 91 -18.44 11.20 -11.13
N GLU A 92 -18.93 11.52 -9.94
CA GLU A 92 -18.82 12.86 -9.35
C GLU A 92 -17.38 13.16 -8.94
N GLN A 93 -16.74 12.21 -8.26
CA GLN A 93 -15.34 12.31 -7.84
C GLN A 93 -14.35 11.86 -8.93
N ARG A 94 -14.84 11.34 -10.06
CA ARG A 94 -14.04 10.70 -11.11
C ARG A 94 -13.06 9.69 -10.52
N ARG A 95 -13.56 8.84 -9.59
CA ARG A 95 -12.77 7.86 -8.87
C ARG A 95 -13.09 6.45 -9.35
N LEU A 96 -12.09 5.76 -9.85
CA LEU A 96 -12.14 4.34 -10.15
C LEU A 96 -11.51 3.56 -8.99
N LYS A 97 -12.32 2.74 -8.32
CA LYS A 97 -11.87 1.87 -7.23
C LYS A 97 -11.97 0.41 -7.69
N ILE A 98 -10.89 -0.31 -7.57
CA ILE A 98 -10.77 -1.74 -7.85
C ILE A 98 -10.48 -2.45 -6.54
N THR A 99 -11.22 -3.51 -6.24
CA THR A 99 -11.00 -4.32 -5.03
C THR A 99 -10.79 -5.77 -5.43
N PHE A 100 -9.58 -6.27 -5.29
CA PHE A 100 -9.24 -7.67 -5.50
C PHE A 100 -9.29 -8.44 -4.19
N LYS A 101 -10.15 -9.47 -4.11
CA LYS A 101 -10.32 -10.28 -2.91
C LYS A 101 -9.83 -11.71 -3.12
N GLY A 102 -9.00 -12.19 -2.18
CA GLY A 102 -8.80 -13.61 -1.88
C GLY A 102 -8.21 -14.52 -2.94
N GLN A 103 -7.60 -14.04 -4.05
CA GLN A 103 -6.94 -14.88 -5.05
C GLN A 103 -5.85 -14.11 -5.81
N ALA A 104 -4.88 -14.87 -6.39
CA ALA A 104 -3.93 -14.29 -7.32
C ALA A 104 -4.70 -13.61 -8.47
N VAL A 105 -4.42 -12.33 -8.70
CA VAL A 105 -5.08 -11.57 -9.75
C VAL A 105 -4.52 -12.03 -11.10
N PRO A 106 -5.35 -12.61 -11.99
CA PRO A 106 -4.91 -12.98 -13.32
C PRO A 106 -4.39 -11.75 -14.09
N ALA A 107 -3.35 -11.93 -14.90
CA ALA A 107 -2.78 -10.84 -15.70
C ALA A 107 -3.83 -10.09 -16.53
N GLY A 108 -4.80 -10.79 -17.12
CA GLY A 108 -5.89 -10.18 -17.87
C GLY A 108 -6.79 -9.23 -17.06
N ARG A 109 -6.87 -9.39 -15.73
CA ARG A 109 -7.58 -8.42 -14.88
C ARG A 109 -6.82 -7.11 -14.72
N CYS A 110 -5.50 -7.17 -14.63
CA CYS A 110 -4.69 -5.95 -14.59
C CYS A 110 -4.81 -5.15 -15.90
N GLU A 111 -4.83 -5.83 -17.04
CA GLU A 111 -5.08 -5.22 -18.34
C GLU A 111 -6.48 -4.58 -18.40
N ALA A 112 -7.51 -5.26 -17.89
CA ALA A 112 -8.85 -4.71 -17.81
C ALA A 112 -8.95 -3.48 -16.88
N VAL A 113 -8.17 -3.42 -15.78
CA VAL A 113 -8.07 -2.19 -14.95
C VAL A 113 -7.57 -1.03 -15.79
N VAL A 114 -6.51 -1.24 -16.55
CA VAL A 114 -5.93 -0.20 -17.40
C VAL A 114 -6.91 0.23 -18.50
N GLU A 115 -7.53 -0.73 -19.19
CA GLU A 115 -8.55 -0.46 -20.21
C GLU A 115 -9.73 0.36 -19.63
N ARG A 116 -10.20 -0.03 -18.44
CA ARG A 116 -11.26 0.69 -17.75
C ARG A 116 -10.83 2.11 -17.37
N ALA A 117 -9.61 2.28 -16.87
CA ALA A 117 -9.05 3.57 -16.53
C ALA A 117 -8.86 4.46 -17.77
N VAL A 118 -8.43 3.89 -18.89
CA VAL A 118 -8.34 4.61 -20.19
C VAL A 118 -9.72 5.09 -20.64
N GLN A 119 -10.76 4.25 -20.51
CA GLN A 119 -12.12 4.60 -20.92
C GLN A 119 -12.76 5.66 -20.01
N GLN A 120 -12.60 5.53 -18.71
CA GLN A 120 -13.26 6.39 -17.72
C GLN A 120 -12.48 7.66 -17.38
N GLN A 121 -11.19 7.71 -17.70
CA GLN A 121 -10.32 8.87 -17.42
C GLN A 121 -10.41 9.32 -15.94
N PRO A 122 -10.16 8.43 -14.97
CA PRO A 122 -10.28 8.77 -13.56
C PRO A 122 -9.25 9.82 -13.15
N VAL A 123 -9.61 10.69 -12.20
CA VAL A 123 -8.69 11.56 -11.50
C VAL A 123 -8.03 10.79 -10.34
N SER A 124 -8.78 9.87 -9.72
CA SER A 124 -8.29 9.00 -8.66
C SER A 124 -8.44 7.52 -9.06
N LEU A 125 -7.33 6.79 -9.03
CA LEU A 125 -7.29 5.35 -9.24
C LEU A 125 -6.90 4.68 -7.91
N GLN A 126 -7.78 3.83 -7.40
CA GLN A 126 -7.59 3.09 -6.16
C GLN A 126 -7.59 1.59 -6.45
N VAL A 127 -6.52 0.90 -6.09
CA VAL A 127 -6.39 -0.55 -6.22
C VAL A 127 -6.17 -1.14 -4.84
N LEU A 128 -7.18 -1.84 -4.35
CA LEU A 128 -7.18 -2.49 -3.05
C LEU A 128 -6.96 -3.99 -3.25
N CYS A 129 -5.99 -4.56 -2.56
CA CYS A 129 -5.63 -5.97 -2.67
C CYS A 129 -5.78 -6.66 -1.32
N ASP A 130 -6.67 -7.66 -1.27
CA ASP A 130 -6.84 -8.54 -0.13
C ASP A 130 -6.25 -9.91 -0.48
N HIS A 131 -5.17 -10.29 0.19
CA HIS A 131 -4.46 -11.57 0.08
C HIS A 131 -3.83 -11.95 -1.28
N ALA A 132 -3.97 -11.15 -2.32
CA ALA A 132 -3.40 -11.50 -3.61
C ALA A 132 -2.72 -10.30 -4.26
N SER A 133 -1.50 -10.51 -4.68
CA SER A 133 -0.73 -9.45 -5.33
C SER A 133 -0.96 -9.46 -6.86
N PRO A 134 -1.58 -8.43 -7.43
CA PRO A 134 -1.47 -8.18 -8.86
C PRO A 134 -0.11 -7.57 -9.23
N GLY A 135 0.65 -7.19 -8.24
CA GLY A 135 1.93 -6.52 -8.15
C GLY A 135 2.61 -6.18 -9.46
N VAL A 136 3.51 -7.05 -9.86
CA VAL A 136 4.29 -6.85 -11.10
C VAL A 136 3.41 -6.73 -12.35
N ALA A 137 2.30 -7.46 -12.40
CA ALA A 137 1.40 -7.40 -13.55
C ALA A 137 0.68 -6.05 -13.68
N LEU A 138 0.36 -5.37 -12.57
CA LEU A 138 -0.31 -4.07 -12.60
C LEU A 138 0.62 -2.96 -13.07
N SER A 139 1.83 -2.85 -12.53
CA SER A 139 2.81 -1.84 -12.98
C SER A 139 3.16 -2.01 -14.45
N ALA A 140 3.41 -3.26 -14.88
CA ALA A 140 3.69 -3.58 -16.26
C ALA A 140 2.50 -3.31 -17.21
N ALA A 141 1.26 -3.50 -16.75
CA ALA A 141 0.07 -3.15 -17.52
C ALA A 141 -0.09 -1.63 -17.65
N LEU A 142 0.10 -0.88 -16.55
CA LEU A 142 0.07 0.59 -16.54
C LEU A 142 1.17 1.20 -17.42
N ALA A 143 2.38 0.62 -17.40
CA ALA A 143 3.49 1.11 -18.21
C ALA A 143 3.20 1.06 -19.74
N ARG A 144 2.29 0.17 -20.19
CA ARG A 144 1.90 0.07 -21.60
C ARG A 144 0.87 1.13 -22.04
N ALA A 145 0.14 1.71 -21.10
CA ALA A 145 -0.91 2.69 -21.40
C ALA A 145 -0.89 3.82 -20.38
N PRO A 146 -0.06 4.84 -20.57
CA PRO A 146 0.04 5.96 -19.65
C PRO A 146 -1.30 6.63 -19.39
N LEU A 147 -1.64 6.84 -18.12
CA LEU A 147 -2.89 7.43 -17.65
C LEU A 147 -2.67 8.88 -17.24
N THR A 148 -2.78 9.78 -18.20
CA THR A 148 -2.55 11.23 -17.98
C THR A 148 -3.65 11.90 -17.15
N SER A 149 -4.81 11.25 -16.98
CA SER A 149 -5.92 11.76 -16.17
C SER A 149 -5.75 11.48 -14.67
N VAL A 150 -4.84 10.56 -14.28
CA VAL A 150 -4.67 10.15 -12.89
C VAL A 150 -3.75 11.13 -12.16
N HIS A 151 -4.31 11.79 -11.16
CA HIS A 151 -3.61 12.69 -10.24
C HIS A 151 -3.39 12.02 -8.87
N HIS A 152 -4.29 11.10 -8.48
CA HIS A 152 -4.22 10.40 -7.20
C HIS A 152 -4.16 8.90 -7.44
N PHE A 153 -3.15 8.24 -6.91
CA PHE A 153 -3.01 6.80 -6.98
C PHE A 153 -2.90 6.19 -5.58
N ILE A 154 -3.75 5.20 -5.31
CA ILE A 154 -3.76 4.44 -4.07
C ILE A 154 -3.58 2.97 -4.41
N PHE A 155 -2.54 2.36 -3.86
CA PHE A 155 -2.37 0.92 -3.82
C PHE A 155 -2.34 0.49 -2.36
N ASP A 156 -3.41 -0.19 -1.92
CA ASP A 156 -3.58 -0.52 -0.53
C ASP A 156 -3.75 -2.02 -0.32
N THR A 157 -2.94 -2.55 0.58
CA THR A 157 -2.98 -3.95 1.04
C THR A 157 -3.51 -4.06 2.46
N PHE A 158 -4.25 -3.06 2.92
CA PHE A 158 -4.61 -2.78 4.31
C PHE A 158 -5.38 -3.89 5.05
N PHE A 159 -6.06 -4.77 4.34
CA PHE A 159 -6.78 -5.88 4.97
C PHE A 159 -5.88 -6.99 5.55
N GLN A 160 -4.56 -6.82 5.49
CA GLN A 160 -3.59 -7.81 5.97
C GLN A 160 -3.07 -7.62 7.40
N THR A 161 -3.63 -6.69 8.17
CA THR A 161 -3.19 -6.41 9.54
C THR A 161 -3.27 -7.60 10.51
N VAL A 162 -3.99 -8.66 10.16
CA VAL A 162 -4.14 -9.86 11.02
C VAL A 162 -3.19 -11.00 10.63
N THR A 163 -2.76 -11.06 9.39
CA THR A 163 -1.79 -12.06 8.92
C THR A 163 -0.72 -11.35 8.12
N ARG A 164 0.45 -11.10 8.73
CA ARG A 164 1.64 -10.54 8.07
C ARG A 164 2.11 -11.40 6.89
N GLN A 165 1.28 -11.54 5.86
CA GLN A 165 1.71 -12.11 4.60
C GLN A 165 2.47 -11.03 3.84
N ARG A 166 3.77 -11.02 4.03
CA ARG A 166 4.71 -10.22 3.23
C ARG A 166 4.55 -10.62 1.76
N GLY A 167 4.57 -9.65 0.88
CA GLY A 167 4.72 -9.91 -0.55
C GLY A 167 3.75 -9.28 -1.52
N ASN A 168 2.73 -8.55 -1.06
CA ASN A 168 1.93 -7.77 -2.00
C ASN A 168 2.73 -6.53 -2.43
N SER A 169 2.89 -6.38 -3.73
CA SER A 169 3.66 -5.29 -4.31
C SER A 169 2.91 -4.65 -5.47
N PRO A 170 2.92 -3.33 -5.63
CA PRO A 170 2.43 -2.69 -6.85
C PRO A 170 3.35 -2.90 -8.06
N GLY A 171 4.46 -3.59 -7.89
CA GLY A 171 5.54 -3.73 -8.87
C GLY A 171 6.61 -2.67 -8.70
N ASP A 172 7.35 -2.36 -9.78
CA ASP A 172 8.34 -1.29 -9.77
C ASP A 172 7.67 0.08 -9.81
N LEU A 173 7.89 0.87 -8.77
CA LEU A 173 7.31 2.20 -8.63
C LEU A 173 7.87 3.19 -9.67
N GLY A 174 9.10 3.00 -10.15
CA GLY A 174 9.65 3.83 -11.22
C GLY A 174 8.85 3.67 -12.52
N GLU A 175 8.53 2.43 -12.92
CA GLU A 175 7.66 2.16 -14.06
C GLU A 175 6.24 2.69 -13.84
N LEU A 176 5.69 2.50 -12.64
CA LEU A 176 4.37 2.97 -12.27
C LEU A 176 4.27 4.50 -12.34
N PHE A 177 5.22 5.21 -11.77
CA PHE A 177 5.25 6.68 -11.79
C PHE A 177 5.44 7.23 -13.20
N ALA A 178 6.25 6.57 -14.02
CA ALA A 178 6.40 6.93 -15.44
C ALA A 178 5.08 6.78 -16.23
N ALA A 179 4.23 5.82 -15.83
CA ALA A 179 2.91 5.63 -16.43
C ALA A 179 1.86 6.65 -15.97
N LEU A 180 2.13 7.40 -14.90
CA LEU A 180 1.23 8.38 -14.28
C LEU A 180 1.86 9.79 -14.27
N PRO A 181 2.07 10.43 -15.44
CA PRO A 181 2.89 11.65 -15.56
C PRO A 181 2.33 12.86 -14.81
N ASN A 182 1.03 12.89 -14.53
CA ASN A 182 0.36 13.97 -13.81
C ASN A 182 0.06 13.61 -12.35
N LEU A 183 0.73 12.59 -11.81
CA LEU A 183 0.53 12.13 -10.45
C LEU A 183 0.93 13.21 -9.44
N GLU A 184 -0.02 13.60 -8.59
CA GLU A 184 0.17 14.57 -7.52
C GLU A 184 0.25 13.91 -6.13
N ARG A 185 -0.46 12.78 -5.94
CA ARG A 185 -0.53 12.06 -4.67
C ARG A 185 -0.41 10.56 -4.87
N ALA A 186 0.47 9.93 -4.13
CA ALA A 186 0.63 8.48 -4.12
C ALA A 186 0.58 7.94 -2.68
N PHE A 187 -0.29 6.97 -2.45
CA PHE A 187 -0.37 6.21 -1.21
C PHE A 187 -0.16 4.73 -1.55
N LEU A 188 0.93 4.16 -1.07
CA LEU A 188 1.40 2.85 -1.49
C LEU A 188 1.73 2.01 -0.26
N THR A 189 1.11 0.84 -0.15
CA THR A 189 1.40 -0.13 0.90
C THR A 189 1.94 -1.43 0.33
N GLY A 190 2.60 -2.23 1.18
CA GLY A 190 3.14 -3.54 0.82
C GLY A 190 4.63 -3.55 0.52
N ALA A 191 5.10 -4.58 -0.19
CA ALA A 191 6.50 -4.74 -0.57
C ALA A 191 6.85 -3.81 -1.74
N LEU A 192 7.49 -2.69 -1.45
CA LEU A 192 7.77 -1.63 -2.41
C LEU A 192 9.15 -1.81 -3.05
N VAL A 193 9.21 -1.81 -4.37
CA VAL A 193 10.43 -1.78 -5.16
C VAL A 193 10.45 -0.45 -5.94
N LEU A 194 11.56 0.25 -5.92
CA LEU A 194 11.70 1.53 -6.60
C LEU A 194 12.97 1.54 -7.45
N THR A 195 12.83 1.91 -8.71
CA THR A 195 13.94 2.36 -9.55
C THR A 195 14.00 3.89 -9.59
N PRO A 196 15.20 4.50 -9.71
CA PRO A 196 15.31 5.95 -9.77
C PRO A 196 14.44 6.56 -10.87
N VAL A 197 13.67 7.58 -10.50
CA VAL A 197 12.70 8.23 -11.40
C VAL A 197 12.59 9.72 -11.10
N THR A 198 12.14 10.49 -12.09
CA THR A 198 11.72 11.89 -11.93
C THR A 198 10.20 11.98 -12.01
N VAL A 199 9.56 12.49 -10.95
CA VAL A 199 8.09 12.67 -10.87
C VAL A 199 7.78 14.14 -10.60
N PRO A 200 7.59 14.96 -11.65
CA PRO A 200 7.64 16.41 -11.54
C PRO A 200 6.43 17.02 -10.81
N GLN A 201 5.28 16.35 -10.79
CA GLN A 201 4.04 16.86 -10.23
C GLN A 201 3.72 16.30 -8.83
N LEU A 202 4.48 15.29 -8.36
CA LEU A 202 4.18 14.59 -7.12
C LEU A 202 4.41 15.50 -5.91
N ARG A 203 3.35 15.75 -5.15
CA ARG A 203 3.34 16.59 -3.94
C ARG A 203 3.31 15.78 -2.66
N GLU A 204 2.61 14.65 -2.67
CA GLU A 204 2.45 13.79 -1.49
C GLU A 204 2.82 12.36 -1.85
N LEU A 205 3.75 11.78 -1.12
CA LEU A 205 4.20 10.40 -1.28
C LEU A 205 4.17 9.66 0.05
N TYR A 206 3.41 8.57 0.12
CA TYR A 206 3.36 7.69 1.27
C TYR A 206 3.79 6.28 0.86
N LEU A 207 4.88 5.80 1.44
CA LEU A 207 5.47 4.48 1.24
C LEU A 207 5.34 3.70 2.55
N LEU A 208 4.20 3.03 2.74
CA LEU A 208 3.83 2.42 4.01
C LEU A 208 3.73 0.90 3.88
N GLY A 209 3.87 0.19 4.96
CA GLY A 209 3.67 -1.26 5.01
C GLY A 209 4.93 -2.06 5.26
N ASP A 210 5.39 -2.85 4.29
CA ASP A 210 6.59 -3.68 4.46
C ASP A 210 7.86 -2.80 4.54
N PRO A 211 8.89 -3.22 5.27
CA PRO A 211 10.17 -2.50 5.35
C PRO A 211 10.74 -2.21 3.97
N LEU A 212 11.19 -0.98 3.78
CA LEU A 212 11.87 -0.60 2.54
C LEU A 212 13.24 -1.28 2.46
N SER A 213 13.50 -2.00 1.38
CA SER A 213 14.80 -2.65 1.19
C SER A 213 15.93 -1.61 1.03
N PRO A 214 17.19 -1.96 1.33
CA PRO A 214 18.33 -1.07 1.09
C PRO A 214 18.42 -0.59 -0.36
N ALA A 215 18.05 -1.44 -1.32
CA ALA A 215 18.00 -1.08 -2.74
C ALA A 215 16.93 -0.02 -3.01
N THR A 216 15.73 -0.16 -2.40
CA THR A 216 14.64 0.81 -2.52
C THR A 216 15.03 2.15 -1.88
N LEU A 217 15.70 2.13 -0.70
CA LEU A 217 16.20 3.33 -0.04
C LEU A 217 17.28 4.04 -0.87
N ALA A 218 18.21 3.28 -1.44
CA ALA A 218 19.25 3.84 -2.32
C ALA A 218 18.62 4.49 -3.56
N ALA A 219 17.62 3.84 -4.16
CA ALA A 219 16.86 4.37 -5.29
C ALA A 219 16.08 5.63 -4.92
N LEU A 220 15.44 5.67 -3.74
CA LEU A 220 14.73 6.85 -3.24
C LEU A 220 15.67 8.05 -3.15
N GLY A 221 16.90 7.84 -2.63
CA GLY A 221 17.93 8.89 -2.58
C GLY A 221 18.42 9.38 -3.95
N ALA A 222 18.17 8.64 -5.02
CA ALA A 222 18.51 8.99 -6.39
C ALA A 222 17.32 9.54 -7.20
N CYS A 223 16.10 9.53 -6.65
CA CYS A 223 14.91 10.07 -7.27
C CYS A 223 14.91 11.61 -7.27
N GLN A 224 14.13 12.17 -8.21
CA GLN A 224 13.87 13.60 -8.30
C GLN A 224 12.37 13.87 -8.16
N PHE A 225 12.01 14.57 -7.09
CA PHE A 225 10.64 14.95 -6.76
C PHE A 225 10.53 16.47 -6.58
N PRO A 226 10.61 17.27 -7.66
CA PRO A 226 10.74 18.72 -7.54
C PRO A 226 9.54 19.40 -6.89
N ALA A 227 8.34 18.80 -6.94
CA ALA A 227 7.13 19.35 -6.34
C ALA A 227 6.79 18.74 -4.98
N LEU A 228 7.56 17.75 -4.48
CA LEU A 228 7.21 17.00 -3.27
C LEU A 228 7.21 17.89 -2.03
N GLU A 229 6.08 17.92 -1.33
CA GLU A 229 5.85 18.70 -0.12
C GLU A 229 5.78 17.79 1.12
N THR A 230 5.23 16.58 0.96
CA THR A 230 5.03 15.62 2.07
C THR A 230 5.54 14.23 1.70
N LEU A 231 6.31 13.64 2.60
CA LEU A 231 6.78 12.26 2.50
C LEU A 231 6.44 11.49 3.77
N GLY A 232 5.67 10.42 3.64
CA GLY A 232 5.46 9.41 4.69
C GLY A 232 6.16 8.10 4.32
N MET A 233 6.80 7.42 5.28
CA MET A 233 7.44 6.13 5.04
C MET A 233 7.51 5.25 6.29
N THR A 234 7.52 3.93 6.06
CA THR A 234 7.71 2.95 7.13
C THR A 234 9.10 2.32 7.01
N LEU A 235 9.83 2.31 8.12
CA LEU A 235 11.19 1.78 8.20
C LEU A 235 11.31 0.50 9.04
N CYS A 236 10.21 -0.07 9.54
CA CYS A 236 10.24 -1.30 10.33
C CYS A 236 11.10 -2.36 9.63
N SER A 237 12.36 -2.43 9.94
CA SER A 237 13.28 -3.32 9.25
C SER A 237 13.69 -4.48 10.15
N ASP A 238 13.61 -5.71 9.60
CA ASP A 238 14.36 -6.84 10.15
C ASP A 238 15.88 -6.65 9.91
N GLY A 239 16.27 -5.58 9.20
CA GLY A 239 17.65 -5.28 8.79
C GLY A 239 18.51 -4.56 9.85
N GLY A 240 17.84 -4.05 10.88
CA GLY A 240 18.51 -3.42 12.02
C GLY A 240 19.04 -2.00 11.79
N PRO A 241 19.79 -1.44 12.78
CA PRO A 241 20.15 -0.02 12.82
C PRO A 241 20.93 0.50 11.62
N ALA A 242 21.72 -0.34 10.95
CA ALA A 242 22.51 0.08 9.78
C ALA A 242 21.65 0.49 8.59
N GLU A 243 20.49 -0.14 8.39
CA GLU A 243 19.55 0.20 7.30
C GLU A 243 18.84 1.52 7.59
N GLU A 244 18.51 1.78 8.85
CA GLU A 244 17.88 3.03 9.27
C GLU A 244 18.81 4.23 9.09
N VAL A 245 20.08 4.06 9.43
CA VAL A 245 21.11 5.08 9.13
C VAL A 245 21.24 5.34 7.63
N GLU A 246 21.14 4.30 6.79
CA GLU A 246 21.17 4.49 5.34
C GLU A 246 19.86 5.14 4.83
N ALA A 247 18.73 4.88 5.46
CA ALA A 247 17.48 5.58 5.18
C ALA A 247 17.60 7.09 5.46
N ALA A 248 18.17 7.46 6.60
CA ALA A 248 18.44 8.87 6.94
C ALA A 248 19.32 9.54 5.88
N ARG A 249 20.36 8.83 5.42
CA ARG A 249 21.24 9.32 4.34
C ARG A 249 20.53 9.42 3.01
N ALA A 250 19.66 8.47 2.67
CA ALA A 250 18.87 8.49 1.44
C ALA A 250 17.94 9.70 1.39
N LEU A 251 17.24 10.00 2.50
CA LEU A 251 16.41 11.20 2.63
C LEU A 251 17.19 12.48 2.35
N ARG A 252 18.41 12.56 2.85
CA ARG A 252 19.26 13.74 2.62
C ARG A 252 19.77 13.88 1.19
N ARG A 253 19.92 12.79 0.46
CA ARG A 253 20.37 12.78 -0.94
C ARG A 253 19.24 13.03 -1.93
N MET A 254 18.00 12.76 -1.52
CA MET A 254 16.84 12.90 -2.39
C MET A 254 16.68 14.35 -2.89
N ALA A 255 16.47 14.51 -4.20
CA ALA A 255 16.23 15.80 -4.81
C ALA A 255 14.76 16.22 -4.69
N ALA A 256 14.38 16.75 -3.51
CA ALA A 256 13.06 17.24 -3.18
C ALA A 256 13.11 18.65 -2.57
N PRO A 257 13.36 19.68 -3.38
CA PRO A 257 13.62 21.04 -2.88
C PRO A 257 12.43 21.69 -2.19
N ASN A 258 11.22 21.20 -2.41
CA ASN A 258 9.98 21.71 -1.80
C ASN A 258 9.49 20.88 -0.63
N LEU A 259 10.22 19.82 -0.24
CA LEU A 259 9.84 18.96 0.86
C LEU A 259 9.79 19.74 2.18
N ARG A 260 8.65 19.67 2.85
CA ARG A 260 8.35 20.40 4.09
C ARG A 260 8.04 19.47 5.25
N SER A 261 7.30 18.41 4.99
CA SER A 261 6.81 17.48 6.01
C SER A 261 7.30 16.08 5.75
N ILE A 262 7.88 15.48 6.78
CA ILE A 262 8.36 14.09 6.75
C ILE A 262 7.75 13.35 7.93
N ASP A 263 7.12 12.20 7.64
CA ASP A 263 6.51 11.31 8.62
C ASP A 263 7.13 9.91 8.49
N ILE A 264 7.80 9.43 9.52
CA ILE A 264 8.56 8.18 9.50
C ILE A 264 8.05 7.26 10.59
N HIS A 265 7.61 6.07 10.20
CA HIS A 265 7.03 5.08 11.08
C HIS A 265 7.96 3.89 11.31
N GLY A 266 7.93 3.37 12.54
CA GLY A 266 8.56 2.11 12.90
C GLY A 266 10.08 2.13 12.95
N VAL A 267 10.69 3.22 13.38
CA VAL A 267 12.13 3.33 13.61
C VAL A 267 12.52 2.48 14.80
N THR A 268 13.49 1.56 14.65
CA THR A 268 13.94 0.68 15.73
C THR A 268 15.15 1.24 16.50
N ASP A 269 15.98 2.07 15.84
CA ASP A 269 17.07 2.84 16.44
C ASP A 269 16.90 4.33 16.15
N LEU A 270 15.99 4.95 16.89
CA LEU A 270 15.67 6.36 16.70
C LEU A 270 16.88 7.27 16.94
N LEU A 271 17.75 6.91 17.89
CA LEU A 271 18.97 7.67 18.20
C LEU A 271 19.94 7.67 17.01
N GLY A 272 20.26 6.50 16.50
CA GLY A 272 21.16 6.35 15.34
C GLY A 272 20.60 6.98 14.07
N PHE A 273 19.29 6.86 13.85
CA PHE A 273 18.60 7.50 12.74
C PHE A 273 18.71 9.03 12.80
N LEU A 274 18.36 9.63 13.95
CA LEU A 274 18.43 11.08 14.16
C LEU A 274 19.86 11.61 14.07
N ASP A 275 20.83 10.90 14.68
CA ASP A 275 22.24 11.31 14.57
C ASP A 275 22.66 11.36 13.08
N ALA A 276 22.38 10.31 12.31
CA ALA A 276 22.69 10.26 10.89
C ALA A 276 21.98 11.36 10.09
N LEU A 277 20.71 11.63 10.42
CA LEU A 277 19.92 12.66 9.74
C LEU A 277 20.44 14.07 10.01
N THR A 278 20.93 14.31 11.24
CA THR A 278 21.32 15.64 11.73
C THR A 278 22.84 15.90 11.78
N GLN A 279 23.65 15.03 11.16
CA GLN A 279 25.11 15.23 11.02
C GLN A 279 25.49 16.56 10.33
N SER A 280 24.60 17.10 9.54
CA SER A 280 24.70 18.45 8.97
C SER A 280 23.31 19.13 9.02
N PRO A 281 23.24 20.47 8.87
CA PRO A 281 21.96 21.18 8.91
C PRO A 281 20.92 20.55 7.99
N LEU A 282 19.69 20.40 8.49
CA LEU A 282 18.56 19.93 7.67
C LEU A 282 18.28 20.95 6.56
N PRO A 283 17.70 20.52 5.43
CA PRO A 283 17.29 21.44 4.38
C PRO A 283 16.39 22.55 4.94
N PRO A 284 16.57 23.80 4.54
CA PRO A 284 15.82 24.94 5.11
C PRO A 284 14.32 24.88 4.81
N THR A 285 13.90 24.05 3.86
CA THR A 285 12.49 23.83 3.51
C THR A 285 11.79 22.85 4.45
N TRP A 286 12.53 22.00 5.16
CA TRP A 286 11.93 21.06 6.09
C TRP A 286 11.43 21.80 7.32
N SER A 287 10.11 21.81 7.52
CA SER A 287 9.46 22.50 8.63
C SER A 287 8.83 21.53 9.63
N SER A 288 8.55 20.28 9.21
CA SER A 288 7.94 19.28 10.08
C SER A 288 8.66 17.94 9.89
N LEU A 289 9.06 17.35 11.00
CA LEU A 289 9.61 15.99 11.07
C LEU A 289 8.88 15.25 12.19
N ARG A 290 8.18 14.18 11.82
CA ARG A 290 7.52 13.30 12.76
C ARG A 290 8.11 11.91 12.64
N MET A 291 8.39 11.29 13.76
CA MET A 291 8.90 9.93 13.81
C MET A 291 8.21 9.16 14.91
N ASP A 292 7.79 7.94 14.63
CA ASP A 292 7.46 6.97 15.65
C ASP A 292 8.47 5.83 15.65
N GLY A 293 8.59 5.17 16.76
CA GLY A 293 9.54 4.08 16.88
C GLY A 293 9.91 3.80 18.32
N ARG A 294 11.01 3.08 18.49
CA ARG A 294 11.48 2.66 19.80
C ARG A 294 12.56 3.60 20.32
N VAL A 295 12.41 4.03 21.56
CA VAL A 295 13.42 4.79 22.31
C VAL A 295 13.95 3.89 23.42
N ASP A 296 15.18 3.42 23.27
CA ASP A 296 15.82 2.56 24.28
C ASP A 296 16.57 3.38 25.36
N ASP A 297 17.06 4.57 25.00
CA ASP A 297 17.76 5.48 25.90
C ASP A 297 17.27 6.94 25.67
N GLU A 298 16.29 7.32 26.47
CA GLU A 298 15.69 8.65 26.41
C GLU A 298 16.70 9.76 26.79
N ALA A 299 17.57 9.51 27.77
CA ALA A 299 18.55 10.49 28.18
C ALA A 299 19.57 10.76 27.05
N ALA A 300 20.01 9.72 26.35
CA ALA A 300 20.88 9.86 25.18
C ALA A 300 20.17 10.59 24.04
N LEU A 301 18.87 10.31 23.81
CA LEU A 301 18.08 11.01 22.79
C LEU A 301 17.96 12.49 23.10
N LEU A 302 17.64 12.86 24.34
CA LEU A 302 17.55 14.26 24.77
C LEU A 302 18.89 14.98 24.68
N ALA A 303 20.00 14.31 25.04
CA ALA A 303 21.35 14.85 24.86
C ALA A 303 21.66 15.12 23.39
N LEU A 304 21.35 14.15 22.51
CA LEU A 304 21.53 14.31 21.07
C LEU A 304 20.72 15.48 20.51
N LEU A 305 19.45 15.63 20.91
CA LEU A 305 18.59 16.73 20.49
C LEU A 305 19.22 18.08 20.89
N GLY A 306 19.77 18.20 22.10
CA GLY A 306 20.49 19.38 22.57
C GLY A 306 21.74 19.68 21.72
N GLU A 307 22.55 18.65 21.42
CA GLU A 307 23.76 18.81 20.60
C GLU A 307 23.43 19.17 19.14
N ARG A 308 22.36 18.63 18.59
CA ARG A 308 21.93 18.77 17.20
C ARG A 308 20.92 19.89 16.98
N ALA A 309 20.54 20.66 18.00
CA ALA A 309 19.52 21.71 17.91
C ALA A 309 19.75 22.67 16.73
N ARG A 310 21.00 23.08 16.49
CA ARG A 310 21.35 23.95 15.35
C ARG A 310 21.13 23.28 13.99
N ALA A 311 21.34 21.97 13.91
CA ALA A 311 21.12 21.24 12.67
C ALA A 311 19.63 21.12 12.33
N MET A 312 18.76 21.19 13.34
CA MET A 312 17.30 21.13 13.24
C MET A 312 16.61 22.50 13.25
N ALA A 313 17.35 23.60 13.13
CA ALA A 313 16.81 24.96 13.27
C ALA A 313 15.74 25.33 12.23
N SER A 314 15.64 24.59 11.12
CA SER A 314 14.58 24.77 10.11
C SER A 314 13.22 24.22 10.55
N LEU A 315 13.19 23.29 11.51
CA LEU A 315 11.94 22.64 11.95
C LEU A 315 11.13 23.61 12.82
N SER A 316 9.85 23.75 12.48
CA SER A 316 8.81 24.33 13.35
C SER A 316 8.03 23.28 14.12
N HIS A 317 8.15 22.00 13.72
CA HIS A 317 7.50 20.88 14.39
C HIS A 317 8.42 19.65 14.40
N LEU A 318 8.62 19.07 15.59
CA LEU A 318 9.32 17.81 15.79
C LEU A 318 8.45 16.88 16.65
N GLY A 319 7.88 15.84 16.03
CA GLY A 319 7.11 14.79 16.72
C GLY A 319 8.00 13.58 17.00
N LEU A 320 8.13 13.19 18.25
CA LEU A 320 8.86 12.01 18.70
C LEU A 320 7.97 11.17 19.62
N PRO A 321 8.19 9.84 19.70
CA PRO A 321 7.43 8.96 20.59
C PRO A 321 7.89 9.10 22.06
N LEU A 322 7.91 10.33 22.55
CA LEU A 322 8.22 10.69 23.91
C LEU A 322 6.92 10.80 24.70
N GLY A 323 6.43 9.70 25.25
CA GLY A 323 5.37 9.77 26.23
C GLY A 323 4.10 9.04 25.92
N ASP A 324 3.65 8.15 26.57
CA ASP A 324 2.52 7.75 27.40
C ASP A 324 2.99 6.75 28.47
N GLU A 325 4.28 6.34 28.43
CA GLU A 325 4.93 5.51 29.42
C GLU A 325 6.20 6.16 30.01
N LEU A 326 6.34 7.49 29.92
CA LEU A 326 7.38 8.18 30.67
C LEU A 326 7.12 7.94 32.16
N SER A 327 8.06 7.25 32.83
CA SER A 327 8.07 7.25 34.30
C SER A 327 8.09 8.72 34.76
N LEU A 328 7.48 9.01 35.92
CA LEU A 328 7.49 10.36 36.50
C LEU A 328 8.90 10.99 36.51
N ASP A 329 9.96 10.17 36.61
CA ASP A 329 11.36 10.60 36.53
C ASP A 329 11.75 11.03 35.09
N GLY A 330 11.20 10.39 34.06
CA GLY A 330 11.41 10.76 32.64
C GLY A 330 10.75 12.08 32.30
N GLU A 331 9.53 12.30 32.80
CA GLU A 331 8.79 13.54 32.61
C GLU A 331 9.48 14.74 33.28
N ALA A 332 10.05 14.54 34.47
CA ALA A 332 10.83 15.55 35.18
C ALA A 332 12.14 15.87 34.43
N ARG A 333 12.84 14.86 33.88
CA ARG A 333 14.05 15.05 33.06
C ARG A 333 13.75 15.67 31.70
N ALA A 334 12.67 15.24 31.04
CA ALA A 334 12.22 15.86 29.81
C ALA A 334 11.92 17.34 30.04
N LYS A 335 11.27 17.68 31.16
CA LYS A 335 11.01 19.05 31.56
C LYS A 335 12.28 19.85 31.86
N GLU A 336 13.26 19.25 32.54
CA GLU A 336 14.57 19.88 32.81
C GLU A 336 15.37 20.10 31.51
N CYS A 337 15.35 19.16 30.58
CA CYS A 337 15.92 19.34 29.26
C CYS A 337 15.13 20.36 28.42
N LEU A 338 13.80 20.39 28.54
CA LEU A 338 12.93 21.40 27.94
C LEU A 338 13.19 22.78 28.53
N ASP A 339 13.46 22.91 29.84
CA ASP A 339 13.83 24.17 30.47
C ASP A 339 15.21 24.66 30.01
N VAL A 340 16.16 23.73 29.75
CA VAL A 340 17.47 24.04 29.12
C VAL A 340 17.31 24.39 27.63
N LEU A 341 16.31 23.80 26.95
CA LEU A 341 15.95 24.15 25.58
C LEU A 341 15.01 25.38 25.51
N ALA A 342 14.26 25.70 26.59
CA ALA A 342 13.31 26.79 26.69
C ALA A 342 13.98 28.17 26.85
N ASP A 343 15.25 28.25 27.22
CA ASP A 343 16.07 29.43 27.00
C ASP A 343 16.27 29.76 25.50
N ARG A 344 15.75 28.92 24.63
CA ARG A 344 15.64 29.12 23.19
C ARG A 344 14.15 29.05 22.83
N GLU A 345 13.48 30.17 22.82
CA GLU A 345 12.06 30.35 22.48
C GLU A 345 11.64 29.58 21.18
N GLU A 346 12.59 29.36 20.30
CA GLU A 346 12.41 28.70 19.01
C GLU A 346 12.19 27.18 19.10
N LEU A 347 12.52 26.52 20.21
CA LEU A 347 12.35 25.06 20.38
C LEU A 347 11.19 24.69 21.30
N ARG A 348 10.61 25.65 22.00
CA ARG A 348 9.51 25.43 22.95
C ARG A 348 8.23 24.95 22.28
N ASP A 349 7.98 25.41 21.05
CA ASP A 349 6.81 25.03 20.25
C ASP A 349 7.01 23.71 19.49
N LEU A 350 8.26 23.17 19.47
CA LEU A 350 8.61 21.95 18.78
C LEU A 350 8.17 20.67 19.50
N LEU A 351 8.08 20.71 20.82
CA LEU A 351 7.80 19.54 21.64
C LEU A 351 6.37 19.58 22.14
N THR A 352 5.42 19.30 21.27
CA THR A 352 4.02 19.08 21.69
C THR A 352 3.85 17.63 22.11
N PRO A 353 3.49 17.34 23.39
CA PRO A 353 3.09 16.00 23.79
C PRO A 353 1.82 15.60 23.07
N GLY A 354 1.87 14.46 22.37
CA GLY A 354 0.71 13.65 22.09
C GLY A 354 -0.45 14.26 21.30
N ALA A 355 -0.34 14.28 19.98
CA ALA A 355 -1.51 14.23 19.12
C ALA A 355 -1.53 12.87 18.38
N TYR A 356 -1.65 11.79 19.15
CA TYR A 356 -1.90 10.45 18.62
C TYR A 356 -3.39 10.11 18.69
N ASP A 357 -4.26 11.01 18.32
CA ASP A 357 -5.67 10.67 18.12
C ASP A 357 -6.07 11.05 16.70
N THR A 358 -6.52 10.05 15.99
CA THR A 358 -7.17 10.03 14.67
C THR A 358 -6.31 9.58 13.50
N TRP A 359 -6.27 8.25 13.33
CA TRP A 359 -6.37 7.60 12.01
C TRP A 359 -7.37 6.45 12.04
#